data_5ad4740e85ef2ca777da3a359cea8f74
#
_entry.id   5ad4740e85ef2ca777da3a359cea8f74
#
_cell.length_a   1.000
_cell.length_b   1.000
_cell.length_c   1.000
_cell.angle_alpha   90.00
_cell.angle_beta   90.00
_cell.angle_gamma   90.00
#
_symmetry.space_group_name_H-M   'P 1'
#
loop_
_entity.id
_entity.type
_entity.pdbx_description
1 polymer ?
#
loop_
_entity_poly.entity_id
_entity_poly.type
_entity_poly.pdbx_seq_one_letter_code
_entity_poly.pdbx_strand_id
1 'polypeptide(L)'
;MNLLDNWSERGSDLSEFEAVVKELDASTHARKMKLDDLKLLSVFDADKDYVLFHTYDREQWQSKCAPKVSRLGLTAPSAFTSNMDLVNELINRSKLLINYGRNSYLTSSHLSRDLGDCARLGGDSIYNPTEERDRYLMSCFCVNGAAVRSKSMTKYLASKQDCVTVYRTKDGLAKIFSMAGGAYAYLPQSSLVDVIKYFEGELGEVDCRQWYVDHFFTQIWVEFPKKAEDIAATYKLPDIIVPGLLFETSDTRDCSYTCTATYRIGTRKCYIAGDSYSRKHIGTVNVEQIADSIKKKVYATYTRLPERLCALMTVDIDNPRETVCGILEKAGLKANSPRGVGKIYGKKILDDLCGFINPAETYTGYDIAMQILSLPEMISSDEKQYLVETLRVLCGNAIFLDFKEFDKAEPVGGGITLLPV
;
A
#
# COMPACT_ATOMS: atom_id res chain seq x y z
N MET A 1 -14.95 -13.00 2.10
CA MET A 1 -13.61 -13.17 1.47
C MET A 1 -13.55 -14.42 0.59
N ASN A 2 -12.79 -14.43 -0.52
CA ASN A 2 -12.41 -15.61 -1.30
C ASN A 2 -10.89 -15.66 -1.50
N LEU A 3 -10.34 -16.72 -2.11
CA LEU A 3 -8.88 -16.88 -2.28
C LEU A 3 -8.35 -16.37 -3.63
N LEU A 4 -9.11 -15.63 -4.43
CA LEU A 4 -8.64 -15.05 -5.68
C LEU A 4 -7.70 -13.87 -5.42
N ASP A 5 -6.62 -13.73 -6.19
CA ASP A 5 -5.64 -12.64 -6.03
C ASP A 5 -6.26 -11.24 -6.19
N ASN A 6 -7.35 -11.14 -6.94
CA ASN A 6 -8.08 -9.89 -7.18
C ASN A 6 -9.27 -9.67 -6.24
N TRP A 7 -9.40 -10.47 -5.17
CA TRP A 7 -10.39 -10.18 -4.15
C TRP A 7 -10.06 -8.87 -3.46
N SER A 8 -11.04 -8.01 -3.35
CA SER A 8 -10.95 -6.78 -2.58
C SER A 8 -12.31 -6.34 -2.09
N GLU A 9 -12.33 -5.63 -0.98
CA GLU A 9 -13.50 -4.99 -0.41
C GLU A 9 -13.17 -3.54 -0.05
N ARG A 10 -14.18 -2.69 -0.05
CA ARG A 10 -14.06 -1.25 0.25
C ARG A 10 -15.36 -0.71 0.78
N GLY A 11 -15.27 0.32 1.61
CA GLY A 11 -16.43 0.98 2.19
C GLY A 11 -16.06 2.23 2.94
N SER A 12 -17.00 2.71 3.76
CA SER A 12 -16.86 3.90 4.60
C SER A 12 -17.45 3.72 6.00
N ASP A 13 -17.77 2.50 6.39
CA ASP A 13 -18.27 2.16 7.71
C ASP A 13 -17.21 1.39 8.50
N LEU A 14 -16.94 1.83 9.74
CA LEU A 14 -15.92 1.21 10.60
C LEU A 14 -16.32 -0.21 11.05
N SER A 15 -17.60 -0.47 11.25
CA SER A 15 -18.08 -1.78 11.66
C SER A 15 -17.97 -2.81 10.53
N GLU A 16 -18.23 -2.39 9.29
CA GLU A 16 -17.99 -3.23 8.11
C GLU A 16 -16.50 -3.51 7.93
N PHE A 17 -15.64 -2.50 8.08
CA PHE A 17 -14.19 -2.70 8.07
C PHE A 17 -13.75 -3.73 9.13
N GLU A 18 -14.21 -3.56 10.38
CA GLU A 18 -13.90 -4.49 11.47
C GLU A 18 -14.32 -5.93 11.14
N ALA A 19 -15.50 -6.10 10.53
CA ALA A 19 -15.99 -7.43 10.12
C ALA A 19 -15.10 -8.06 9.05
N VAL A 20 -14.72 -7.28 8.03
CA VAL A 20 -13.87 -7.74 6.91
C VAL A 20 -12.48 -8.13 7.39
N VAL A 21 -11.81 -7.30 8.20
CA VAL A 21 -10.46 -7.62 8.68
C VAL A 21 -10.46 -8.78 9.67
N LYS A 22 -11.51 -8.96 10.47
CA LYS A 22 -11.66 -10.14 11.34
C LYS A 22 -11.88 -11.42 10.55
N GLU A 23 -12.68 -11.41 9.48
CA GLU A 23 -12.82 -12.55 8.58
C GLU A 23 -11.48 -12.89 7.90
N LEU A 24 -10.76 -11.86 7.43
CA LEU A 24 -9.45 -12.04 6.84
C LEU A 24 -8.46 -12.68 7.83
N ASP A 25 -8.35 -12.14 9.05
CA ASP A 25 -7.46 -12.67 10.09
C ASP A 25 -7.82 -14.09 10.51
N ALA A 26 -9.12 -14.40 10.67
CA ALA A 26 -9.58 -15.74 11.01
C ALA A 26 -9.19 -16.80 9.98
N SER A 27 -9.02 -16.39 8.73
CA SER A 27 -8.58 -17.26 7.64
C SER A 27 -7.05 -17.26 7.46
N THR A 28 -6.34 -16.30 8.05
CA THR A 28 -4.90 -16.06 7.83
C THR A 28 -4.05 -16.82 8.86
N HIS A 29 -3.01 -17.44 8.36
CA HIS A 29 -2.05 -18.20 9.16
C HIS A 29 -0.63 -17.77 8.81
N ALA A 30 0.20 -17.52 9.82
CA ALA A 30 1.63 -17.30 9.66
C ALA A 30 2.39 -18.51 10.21
N ARG A 31 3.20 -19.14 9.38
CA ARG A 31 3.94 -20.36 9.76
C ARG A 31 5.41 -20.25 9.38
N LYS A 32 6.28 -20.63 10.31
CA LYS A 32 7.70 -20.86 9.97
C LYS A 32 7.83 -22.16 9.17
N MET A 33 8.46 -22.06 8.03
CA MET A 33 8.79 -23.19 7.16
C MET A 33 10.28 -23.18 6.86
N LYS A 34 10.86 -24.35 6.63
CA LYS A 34 12.21 -24.44 6.10
C LYS A 34 12.15 -24.46 4.58
N LEU A 35 12.91 -23.60 3.95
CA LEU A 35 12.94 -23.49 2.50
C LEU A 35 13.35 -24.82 1.83
N ASP A 36 14.25 -25.57 2.48
CA ASP A 36 14.76 -26.86 2.00
C ASP A 36 13.72 -27.99 2.04
N ASP A 37 12.67 -27.86 2.86
CA ASP A 37 11.60 -28.85 2.99
C ASP A 37 10.43 -28.57 2.04
N LEU A 38 10.45 -27.46 1.30
CA LEU A 38 9.44 -27.14 0.32
C LEU A 38 9.61 -27.98 -0.96
N LYS A 39 8.53 -28.56 -1.43
CA LYS A 39 8.46 -29.17 -2.76
C LYS A 39 7.63 -28.26 -3.62
N LEU A 40 8.24 -27.64 -4.62
CA LEU A 40 7.58 -26.76 -5.56
C LEU A 40 7.30 -27.52 -6.85
N LEU A 41 6.11 -27.34 -7.36
CA LEU A 41 5.68 -27.91 -8.62
C LEU A 41 5.15 -26.78 -9.49
N SER A 42 5.70 -26.66 -10.69
CA SER A 42 5.14 -25.76 -11.68
C SER A 42 3.79 -26.30 -12.15
N VAL A 43 2.79 -25.44 -12.18
CA VAL A 43 1.50 -25.76 -12.81
C VAL A 43 1.64 -25.79 -14.34
N PHE A 44 2.70 -25.18 -14.85
CA PHE A 44 3.04 -25.11 -16.27
C PHE A 44 4.25 -26.02 -16.55
N ASP A 45 4.04 -27.30 -16.67
CA ASP A 45 5.11 -28.17 -17.13
C ASP A 45 5.21 -28.13 -18.67
N ALA A 46 6.46 -28.16 -19.18
CA ALA A 46 6.76 -28.12 -20.61
C ALA A 46 6.22 -29.35 -21.38
N ASP A 47 5.91 -30.41 -20.67
CA ASP A 47 5.19 -31.56 -21.25
C ASP A 47 3.72 -31.25 -21.39
N LYS A 48 3.26 -31.09 -22.64
CA LYS A 48 1.88 -30.78 -23.02
C LYS A 48 0.78 -31.68 -22.42
N ASP A 49 1.15 -32.76 -21.76
CA ASP A 49 0.24 -33.62 -21.00
C ASP A 49 -0.14 -33.11 -19.62
N TYR A 50 0.46 -32.00 -19.18
CA TYR A 50 0.19 -31.36 -17.90
C TYR A 50 -0.75 -30.16 -17.96
N VAL A 51 -1.81 -30.33 -18.68
CA VAL A 51 -2.97 -29.52 -18.40
C VAL A 51 -3.65 -30.11 -17.16
N LEU A 52 -2.93 -30.01 -16.03
CA LEU A 52 -3.38 -30.55 -14.74
C LEU A 52 -4.70 -29.94 -14.29
N PHE A 53 -5.08 -28.79 -14.85
CA PHE A 53 -6.10 -27.95 -14.26
C PHE A 53 -6.88 -27.15 -15.32
N HIS A 54 -7.33 -27.83 -16.36
CA HIS A 54 -8.46 -27.33 -17.13
C HIS A 54 -9.72 -27.35 -16.26
N THR A 55 -10.69 -26.51 -16.60
CA THR A 55 -12.04 -26.48 -16.07
C THR A 55 -12.71 -27.85 -16.23
N TYR A 56 -12.33 -28.77 -15.37
CA TYR A 56 -12.96 -30.09 -15.30
C TYR A 56 -14.05 -30.02 -14.23
N ASP A 57 -15.18 -30.67 -14.52
CA ASP A 57 -16.13 -31.01 -13.48
C ASP A 57 -15.52 -31.98 -12.44
N ARG A 58 -16.23 -32.23 -11.37
CA ARG A 58 -15.74 -33.07 -10.27
C ARG A 58 -15.34 -34.48 -10.71
N GLU A 59 -16.11 -35.12 -11.63
CA GLU A 59 -15.85 -36.47 -12.10
C GLU A 59 -14.62 -36.50 -13.01
N GLN A 60 -14.51 -35.52 -13.91
CA GLN A 60 -13.36 -35.38 -14.79
C GLN A 60 -12.09 -35.09 -13.98
N TRP A 61 -12.19 -34.28 -12.93
CA TRP A 61 -11.05 -34.01 -12.07
C TRP A 61 -10.61 -35.27 -11.33
N GLN A 62 -11.54 -36.02 -10.72
CA GLN A 62 -11.23 -37.26 -10.02
C GLN A 62 -10.63 -38.31 -10.93
N SER A 63 -11.11 -38.43 -12.17
CA SER A 63 -10.62 -39.45 -13.11
C SER A 63 -9.29 -39.06 -13.77
N LYS A 64 -9.08 -37.79 -14.10
CA LYS A 64 -7.93 -37.33 -14.89
C LYS A 64 -6.83 -36.67 -14.09
N CYS A 65 -7.17 -35.85 -13.09
CA CYS A 65 -6.21 -35.05 -12.35
C CYS A 65 -5.79 -35.66 -11.02
N ALA A 66 -6.71 -36.25 -10.25
CA ALA A 66 -6.39 -36.83 -8.95
C ALA A 66 -5.29 -37.89 -8.99
N PRO A 67 -5.26 -38.83 -9.94
CA PRO A 67 -4.18 -39.80 -10.07
C PRO A 67 -2.82 -39.16 -10.38
N LYS A 68 -2.79 -38.11 -11.21
CA LYS A 68 -1.55 -37.39 -11.55
C LYS A 68 -1.04 -36.61 -10.37
N VAL A 69 -1.91 -35.91 -9.67
CA VAL A 69 -1.58 -35.16 -8.43
C VAL A 69 -1.04 -36.10 -7.34
N SER A 70 -1.64 -37.27 -7.16
CA SER A 70 -1.16 -38.28 -6.23
C SER A 70 0.24 -38.81 -6.59
N ARG A 71 0.49 -39.07 -7.89
CA ARG A 71 1.84 -39.49 -8.36
C ARG A 71 2.92 -38.47 -8.12
N LEU A 72 2.58 -37.17 -8.11
CA LEU A 72 3.48 -36.09 -7.80
C LEU A 72 3.69 -35.90 -6.28
N GLY A 73 3.05 -36.73 -5.46
CA GLY A 73 3.12 -36.63 -3.99
C GLY A 73 2.38 -35.43 -3.42
N LEU A 74 1.49 -34.83 -4.22
CA LEU A 74 0.56 -33.81 -3.76
C LEU A 74 -0.67 -34.47 -3.19
N THR A 75 -1.15 -33.94 -2.06
CA THR A 75 -2.46 -34.31 -1.54
C THR A 75 -3.49 -33.51 -2.32
N ALA A 76 -4.44 -34.16 -2.96
CA ALA A 76 -5.59 -33.46 -3.52
C ALA A 76 -6.26 -32.64 -2.42
N PRO A 77 -6.70 -31.41 -2.67
CA PRO A 77 -7.48 -30.65 -1.71
C PRO A 77 -8.64 -31.52 -1.25
N SER A 78 -8.73 -31.77 0.05
CA SER A 78 -9.71 -32.73 0.61
C SER A 78 -11.15 -32.27 0.49
N ALA A 79 -11.37 -31.01 0.15
CA ALA A 79 -12.68 -30.41 -0.03
C ALA A 79 -12.81 -29.80 -1.41
N PHE A 80 -13.13 -30.63 -2.40
CA PHE A 80 -13.86 -30.13 -3.55
C PHE A 80 -15.26 -29.78 -3.08
N THR A 81 -15.43 -28.52 -2.79
CA THR A 81 -16.71 -27.94 -2.41
C THR A 81 -17.69 -27.95 -3.57
N SER A 82 -18.91 -27.56 -3.30
CA SER A 82 -19.97 -27.37 -4.29
C SER A 82 -19.63 -26.36 -5.42
N ASN A 83 -18.51 -25.62 -5.31
CA ASN A 83 -18.10 -24.63 -6.32
C ASN A 83 -16.80 -25.06 -7.01
N MET A 84 -16.91 -26.01 -7.93
CA MET A 84 -15.79 -26.51 -8.74
C MET A 84 -15.19 -25.47 -9.66
N ASP A 85 -15.98 -24.50 -10.12
CA ASP A 85 -15.52 -23.43 -11.02
C ASP A 85 -14.53 -22.52 -10.30
N LEU A 86 -14.82 -22.17 -9.05
CA LEU A 86 -13.89 -21.39 -8.22
C LEU A 86 -12.60 -22.17 -7.94
N VAL A 87 -12.70 -23.46 -7.65
CA VAL A 87 -11.53 -24.31 -7.40
C VAL A 87 -10.66 -24.39 -8.64
N ASN A 88 -11.26 -24.62 -9.79
CA ASN A 88 -10.55 -24.67 -11.08
C ASN A 88 -9.89 -23.31 -11.41
N GLU A 89 -10.58 -22.20 -11.15
CA GLU A 89 -10.04 -20.87 -11.37
C GLU A 89 -8.82 -20.61 -10.47
N LEU A 90 -8.90 -20.94 -9.18
CA LEU A 90 -7.80 -20.80 -8.23
C LEU A 90 -6.58 -21.62 -8.67
N ILE A 91 -6.80 -22.85 -9.10
CA ILE A 91 -5.73 -23.75 -9.55
C ILE A 91 -5.11 -23.23 -10.84
N ASN A 92 -5.90 -22.81 -11.82
CA ASN A 92 -5.42 -22.29 -13.10
C ASN A 92 -4.63 -20.98 -12.96
N ARG A 93 -4.95 -20.15 -11.94
CA ARG A 93 -4.24 -18.91 -11.64
C ARG A 93 -2.99 -19.13 -10.79
N SER A 94 -2.88 -20.26 -10.09
CA SER A 94 -1.69 -20.61 -9.32
C SER A 94 -0.56 -20.97 -10.28
N LYS A 95 0.51 -20.18 -10.24
CA LYS A 95 1.71 -20.45 -11.06
C LYS A 95 2.52 -21.63 -10.52
N LEU A 96 2.45 -21.83 -9.22
CA LEU A 96 3.17 -22.86 -8.48
C LEU A 96 2.24 -23.53 -7.49
N LEU A 97 2.47 -24.80 -7.23
CA LEU A 97 1.93 -25.52 -6.08
C LEU A 97 3.08 -25.80 -5.11
N ILE A 98 2.83 -25.62 -3.84
CA ILE A 98 3.81 -25.91 -2.79
C ILE A 98 3.31 -27.04 -1.94
N ASN A 99 4.15 -28.05 -1.74
CA ASN A 99 3.93 -29.09 -0.76
C ASN A 99 4.92 -28.90 0.41
N TYR A 100 4.40 -28.87 1.62
CA TYR A 100 5.20 -28.83 2.86
C TYR A 100 4.65 -29.86 3.85
N GLY A 101 5.41 -30.90 4.08
CA GLY A 101 4.97 -32.05 4.86
C GLY A 101 3.81 -32.79 4.19
N ARG A 102 2.64 -32.80 4.84
CA ARG A 102 1.39 -33.42 4.32
C ARG A 102 0.43 -32.41 3.69
N ASN A 103 0.77 -31.12 3.70
CA ASN A 103 -0.10 -30.05 3.22
C ASN A 103 0.32 -29.60 1.83
N SER A 104 -0.68 -29.33 1.02
CA SER A 104 -0.54 -28.73 -0.32
C SER A 104 -1.13 -27.34 -0.32
N TYR A 105 -0.44 -26.42 -0.95
CA TYR A 105 -0.81 -25.01 -1.00
C TYR A 105 -0.87 -24.53 -2.45
N LEU A 106 -1.93 -23.82 -2.78
CA LEU A 106 -1.96 -22.95 -3.95
C LEU A 106 -1.02 -21.75 -3.72
N THR A 107 -0.68 -21.02 -4.77
CA THR A 107 0.18 -19.84 -4.66
C THR A 107 -0.44 -18.62 -5.30
N SER A 108 -0.17 -17.45 -4.72
CA SER A 108 -0.49 -16.17 -5.34
C SER A 108 0.47 -15.84 -6.48
N SER A 109 0.09 -14.88 -7.32
CA SER A 109 0.93 -14.39 -8.41
C SER A 109 2.23 -13.72 -7.92
N HIS A 110 2.25 -13.22 -6.70
CA HIS A 110 3.41 -12.53 -6.11
C HIS A 110 4.44 -13.47 -5.50
N LEU A 111 4.07 -14.72 -5.26
CA LEU A 111 4.92 -15.66 -4.51
C LEU A 111 6.26 -15.97 -5.19
N SER A 112 6.33 -15.90 -6.51
CA SER A 112 7.58 -16.12 -7.25
C SER A 112 8.67 -15.15 -6.83
N ARG A 113 8.32 -13.87 -6.63
CA ARG A 113 9.24 -12.84 -6.15
C ARG A 113 9.69 -13.13 -4.72
N ASP A 114 8.77 -13.44 -3.83
CA ASP A 114 9.05 -13.75 -2.43
C ASP A 114 9.97 -14.95 -2.26
N LEU A 115 9.75 -16.00 -3.05
CA LEU A 115 10.61 -17.17 -3.10
C LEU A 115 12.02 -16.80 -3.56
N GLY A 116 12.13 -15.98 -4.61
CA GLY A 116 13.41 -15.48 -5.10
C GLY A 116 14.17 -14.69 -4.03
N ASP A 117 13.49 -13.80 -3.31
CA ASP A 117 14.05 -13.03 -2.21
C ASP A 117 14.53 -13.95 -1.06
N CYS A 118 13.71 -14.92 -0.66
CA CYS A 118 14.06 -15.89 0.37
C CYS A 118 15.26 -16.75 -0.05
N ALA A 119 15.33 -17.14 -1.31
CA ALA A 119 16.43 -17.89 -1.88
C ALA A 119 17.67 -17.02 -2.20
N ARG A 120 17.58 -15.69 -2.02
CA ARG A 120 18.62 -14.72 -2.41
C ARG A 120 18.99 -14.77 -3.89
N LEU A 121 18.03 -15.07 -4.73
CA LEU A 121 18.18 -15.00 -6.16
C LEU A 121 17.89 -13.56 -6.58
N GLY A 122 18.84 -12.90 -7.24
CA GLY A 122 18.69 -11.52 -7.70
C GLY A 122 18.36 -11.46 -9.18
N GLY A 123 17.59 -10.44 -9.57
CA GLY A 123 17.33 -10.07 -10.95
C GLY A 123 15.84 -10.06 -11.33
N ASP A 124 15.41 -8.99 -11.99
CA ASP A 124 14.00 -8.79 -12.38
C ASP A 124 13.48 -9.87 -13.34
N SER A 125 14.34 -10.43 -14.19
CA SER A 125 13.99 -11.50 -15.11
C SER A 125 13.62 -12.82 -14.41
N ILE A 126 14.15 -13.05 -13.21
CA ILE A 126 13.83 -14.21 -12.38
C ILE A 126 12.49 -13.98 -11.66
N TYR A 127 12.19 -12.75 -11.24
CA TYR A 127 10.97 -12.41 -10.51
C TYR A 127 9.73 -12.33 -11.39
N ASN A 128 9.90 -11.95 -12.67
CA ASN A 128 8.82 -11.84 -13.65
C ASN A 128 9.11 -12.66 -14.91
N PRO A 129 9.26 -13.97 -14.81
CA PRO A 129 9.47 -14.79 -15.98
C PRO A 129 8.25 -14.69 -16.90
N THR A 130 8.45 -14.17 -18.12
CA THR A 130 7.41 -14.02 -19.13
C THR A 130 7.09 -15.34 -19.80
N GLU A 131 8.08 -16.24 -19.88
CA GLU A 131 7.96 -17.51 -20.53
C GLU A 131 7.75 -18.68 -19.55
N GLU A 132 6.98 -19.67 -19.97
CA GLU A 132 6.65 -20.86 -19.21
C GLU A 132 7.90 -21.63 -18.76
N ARG A 133 8.90 -21.72 -19.65
CA ARG A 133 10.18 -22.33 -19.37
C ARG A 133 10.93 -21.66 -18.20
N ASP A 134 10.92 -20.33 -18.15
CA ASP A 134 11.63 -19.58 -17.13
C ASP A 134 10.95 -19.71 -15.77
N ARG A 135 9.61 -19.82 -15.77
CA ARG A 135 8.82 -20.13 -14.56
C ARG A 135 9.15 -21.52 -14.01
N TYR A 136 9.27 -22.48 -14.91
CA TYR A 136 9.68 -23.85 -14.54
C TYR A 136 11.09 -23.90 -13.98
N LEU A 137 12.06 -23.27 -14.66
CA LEU A 137 13.45 -23.17 -14.20
C LEU A 137 13.52 -22.50 -12.82
N MET A 138 12.77 -21.42 -12.61
CA MET A 138 12.68 -20.75 -11.33
C MET A 138 12.12 -21.68 -10.25
N SER A 139 11.06 -22.43 -10.55
CA SER A 139 10.53 -23.44 -9.64
C SER A 139 11.60 -24.47 -9.27
N CYS A 140 12.32 -25.00 -10.27
CA CYS A 140 13.42 -25.94 -10.05
C CYS A 140 14.55 -25.33 -9.23
N PHE A 141 14.92 -24.08 -9.44
CA PHE A 141 15.92 -23.36 -8.64
C PHE A 141 15.47 -23.19 -7.20
N CYS A 142 14.22 -22.83 -6.97
CA CYS A 142 13.70 -22.70 -5.61
C CYS A 142 13.63 -24.05 -4.88
N VAL A 143 13.17 -25.12 -5.56
CA VAL A 143 13.07 -26.48 -4.98
C VAL A 143 14.41 -27.15 -4.84
N ASN A 144 15.21 -27.08 -5.90
CA ASN A 144 16.52 -27.75 -5.98
C ASN A 144 17.67 -26.81 -5.60
N GLY A 145 17.38 -25.64 -5.12
CA GLY A 145 18.39 -24.71 -4.58
C GLY A 145 19.30 -25.38 -3.55
N ALA A 146 18.78 -26.39 -2.84
CA ALA A 146 19.55 -27.30 -2.02
C ALA A 146 20.49 -28.20 -2.84
N ALA A 147 20.07 -28.69 -4.01
CA ALA A 147 20.83 -29.62 -4.82
C ALA A 147 21.87 -28.96 -5.75
N VAL A 148 21.60 -27.72 -6.17
CA VAL A 148 22.50 -26.90 -7.03
C VAL A 148 23.53 -26.12 -6.20
N ARG A 149 23.49 -26.20 -4.89
CA ARG A 149 24.45 -25.54 -3.99
C ARG A 149 25.87 -25.95 -4.29
N SER A 150 26.56 -25.19 -5.13
CA SER A 150 28.01 -25.21 -5.12
C SER A 150 28.48 -24.79 -3.71
N LYS A 151 29.55 -25.35 -3.20
CA LYS A 151 30.10 -25.06 -1.85
C LYS A 151 30.27 -23.56 -1.55
N SER A 152 30.40 -22.71 -2.57
CA SER A 152 30.51 -21.25 -2.45
C SER A 152 29.17 -20.53 -2.25
N MET A 153 28.06 -21.02 -2.81
CA MET A 153 26.74 -20.46 -2.61
C MET A 153 26.12 -20.90 -1.27
N THR A 154 26.53 -22.03 -0.72
CA THR A 154 25.95 -22.53 0.54
C THR A 154 26.09 -21.55 1.70
N LYS A 155 27.14 -20.75 1.72
CA LYS A 155 27.41 -19.76 2.78
C LYS A 155 26.41 -18.62 2.75
N TYR A 156 25.88 -18.24 1.57
CA TYR A 156 24.89 -17.16 1.40
C TYR A 156 23.45 -17.65 1.57
N LEU A 157 23.16 -18.90 1.20
CA LEU A 157 21.84 -19.49 1.31
C LEU A 157 21.56 -20.03 2.72
N ALA A 158 22.60 -20.51 3.42
CA ALA A 158 22.48 -21.08 4.77
C ALA A 158 21.91 -20.09 5.83
N SER A 159 22.04 -18.78 5.62
CA SER A 159 21.55 -17.79 6.56
C SER A 159 20.04 -17.48 6.42
N LYS A 160 19.35 -18.05 5.43
CA LYS A 160 17.91 -17.88 5.22
C LYS A 160 17.17 -19.20 4.98
N GLN A 161 17.52 -20.23 5.73
CA GLN A 161 16.83 -21.52 5.66
C GLN A 161 15.41 -21.46 6.22
N ASP A 162 15.17 -20.56 7.18
CA ASP A 162 13.83 -20.34 7.74
C ASP A 162 13.15 -19.19 7.01
N CYS A 163 11.91 -19.44 6.60
CA CYS A 163 11.00 -18.42 6.09
C CYS A 163 9.72 -18.43 6.90
N VAL A 164 9.07 -17.27 6.98
CA VAL A 164 7.70 -17.14 7.49
C VAL A 164 6.77 -17.06 6.29
N THR A 165 5.86 -18.00 6.23
CA THR A 165 4.88 -18.11 5.14
C THR A 165 3.53 -17.62 5.65
N VAL A 166 2.93 -16.65 4.96
CA VAL A 166 1.57 -16.18 5.21
C VAL A 166 0.64 -16.84 4.20
N TYR A 167 -0.30 -17.61 4.69
CA TYR A 167 -1.29 -18.29 3.88
C TYR A 167 -2.70 -18.14 4.44
N ARG A 168 -3.69 -18.24 3.58
CA ARG A 168 -5.10 -18.18 3.95
C ARG A 168 -5.81 -19.47 3.59
N THR A 169 -6.81 -19.80 4.40
CA THR A 169 -7.63 -20.99 4.22
C THR A 169 -9.10 -20.63 4.02
N LYS A 170 -9.72 -21.26 3.02
CA LYS A 170 -11.16 -21.15 2.78
C LYS A 170 -11.65 -22.44 2.13
N ASP A 171 -12.76 -22.98 2.63
CA ASP A 171 -13.43 -24.16 2.06
C ASP A 171 -12.50 -25.38 1.85
N GLY A 172 -11.59 -25.61 2.81
CA GLY A 172 -10.62 -26.72 2.77
C GLY A 172 -9.42 -26.50 1.84
N LEU A 173 -9.35 -25.35 1.16
CA LEU A 173 -8.20 -24.94 0.35
C LEU A 173 -7.26 -24.07 1.18
N ALA A 174 -5.96 -24.16 0.88
CA ALA A 174 -4.95 -23.29 1.44
C ALA A 174 -4.16 -22.63 0.32
N LYS A 175 -3.97 -21.30 0.40
CA LYS A 175 -3.21 -20.52 -0.59
C LYS A 175 -2.20 -19.63 0.10
N ILE A 176 -0.94 -19.72 -0.35
CA ILE A 176 0.15 -18.88 0.13
C ILE A 176 0.13 -17.55 -0.64
N PHE A 177 0.09 -16.45 0.11
CA PHE A 177 0.11 -15.10 -0.43
C PHE A 177 1.48 -14.46 -0.33
N SER A 178 2.28 -14.80 0.70
CA SER A 178 3.62 -14.26 0.86
C SER A 178 4.56 -15.21 1.59
N MET A 179 5.86 -15.05 1.31
CA MET A 179 6.96 -15.65 2.06
C MET A 179 7.97 -14.58 2.44
N ALA A 180 8.32 -14.53 3.71
CA ALA A 180 9.25 -13.57 4.28
C ALA A 180 10.45 -14.27 4.93
N GLY A 181 11.53 -13.51 5.19
CA GLY A 181 12.65 -14.04 5.99
C GLY A 181 12.22 -14.40 7.41
N GLY A 182 12.96 -15.31 8.07
CA GLY A 182 12.58 -15.87 9.37
C GLY A 182 12.41 -14.87 10.53
N ALA A 183 12.84 -13.61 10.35
CA ALA A 183 12.64 -12.53 11.31
C ALA A 183 11.32 -11.76 11.11
N TYR A 184 10.52 -12.12 10.11
CA TYR A 184 9.23 -11.48 9.86
C TYR A 184 8.25 -11.75 11.00
N ALA A 185 7.57 -10.70 11.45
CA ALA A 185 6.51 -10.77 12.45
C ALA A 185 5.16 -10.48 11.78
N TYR A 186 4.28 -11.44 11.83
CA TYR A 186 2.90 -11.26 11.41
C TYR A 186 2.17 -10.31 12.36
N LEU A 187 1.47 -9.34 11.82
CA LEU A 187 0.59 -8.44 12.54
C LEU A 187 -0.83 -8.62 11.98
N PRO A 188 -1.80 -9.05 12.81
CA PRO A 188 -3.19 -9.15 12.38
C PRO A 188 -3.72 -7.82 11.85
N GLN A 189 -4.51 -7.86 10.79
CA GLN A 189 -5.11 -6.65 10.20
C GLN A 189 -6.13 -6.01 11.16
N SER A 190 -6.79 -6.83 11.99
CA SER A 190 -7.69 -6.36 13.06
C SER A 190 -6.99 -5.49 14.11
N SER A 191 -5.66 -5.54 14.23
CA SER A 191 -4.91 -4.63 15.10
C SER A 191 -5.08 -3.16 14.74
N LEU A 192 -5.42 -2.85 13.48
CA LEU A 192 -5.78 -1.49 13.07
C LEU A 192 -7.01 -0.99 13.82
N VAL A 193 -8.00 -1.86 13.99
CA VAL A 193 -9.24 -1.52 14.71
C VAL A 193 -8.93 -1.19 16.17
N ASP A 194 -8.05 -1.98 16.82
CA ASP A 194 -7.66 -1.72 18.20
C ASP A 194 -6.94 -0.38 18.36
N VAL A 195 -6.07 -0.03 17.40
CA VAL A 195 -5.40 1.28 17.38
C VAL A 195 -6.40 2.41 17.14
N ILE A 196 -7.36 2.25 16.24
CA ILE A 196 -8.41 3.25 15.98
C ILE A 196 -9.27 3.46 17.24
N LYS A 197 -9.69 2.40 17.92
CA LYS A 197 -10.45 2.47 19.17
C LYS A 197 -9.66 3.15 20.30
N TYR A 198 -8.34 2.97 20.34
CA TYR A 198 -7.49 3.71 21.27
C TYR A 198 -7.60 5.23 21.03
N PHE A 199 -7.53 5.66 19.76
CA PHE A 199 -7.67 7.08 19.40
C PHE A 199 -9.09 7.61 19.58
N GLU A 200 -10.12 6.79 19.37
CA GLU A 200 -11.49 7.14 19.69
C GLU A 200 -11.66 7.51 21.18
N GLY A 201 -11.04 6.72 22.07
CA GLY A 201 -11.01 7.04 23.50
C GLY A 201 -10.32 8.35 23.86
N GLU A 202 -9.32 8.75 23.08
CA GLU A 202 -8.49 9.94 23.33
C GLU A 202 -9.00 11.21 22.65
N LEU A 203 -9.51 11.09 21.42
CA LEU A 203 -9.85 12.22 20.54
C LEU A 203 -11.36 12.40 20.33
N GLY A 204 -12.15 11.45 20.81
CA GLY A 204 -13.59 11.40 20.65
C GLY A 204 -14.01 10.58 19.44
N GLU A 205 -15.28 10.72 19.07
CA GLU A 205 -15.92 9.98 17.99
C GLU A 205 -15.08 9.92 16.71
N VAL A 206 -15.05 8.73 16.12
CA VAL A 206 -14.33 8.45 14.87
C VAL A 206 -15.32 8.38 13.72
N ASP A 207 -15.06 9.14 12.68
CA ASP A 207 -15.75 9.07 11.39
C ASP A 207 -14.88 8.32 10.38
N CYS A 208 -15.29 7.15 9.94
CA CYS A 208 -14.60 6.37 8.91
C CYS A 208 -14.95 6.93 7.53
N ARG A 209 -13.97 7.51 6.85
CA ARG A 209 -14.19 8.15 5.53
C ARG A 209 -14.09 7.17 4.38
N GLN A 210 -13.14 6.26 4.46
CA GLN A 210 -12.88 5.27 3.42
C GLN A 210 -11.99 4.17 3.96
N TRP A 211 -12.25 2.94 3.52
CA TRP A 211 -11.34 1.82 3.71
C TRP A 211 -11.27 0.95 2.45
N TYR A 212 -10.15 0.26 2.34
CA TYR A 212 -9.86 -0.71 1.30
C TYR A 212 -9.09 -1.88 1.91
N VAL A 213 -9.48 -3.10 1.56
CA VAL A 213 -8.84 -4.34 1.99
C VAL A 213 -8.75 -5.28 0.80
N ASP A 214 -7.56 -5.81 0.55
CA ASP A 214 -7.35 -6.95 -0.33
C ASP A 214 -6.38 -7.96 0.32
N HIS A 215 -5.90 -8.94 -0.45
CA HIS A 215 -4.97 -9.93 0.08
C HIS A 215 -3.56 -9.40 0.37
N PHE A 216 -3.21 -8.25 -0.15
CA PHE A 216 -1.86 -7.71 -0.14
C PHE A 216 -1.75 -6.38 0.60
N PHE A 217 -2.86 -5.67 0.74
CA PHE A 217 -2.87 -4.32 1.25
C PHE A 217 -4.15 -3.99 2.00
N THR A 218 -4.01 -3.29 3.10
CA THR A 218 -5.12 -2.76 3.89
C THR A 218 -4.88 -1.29 4.15
N GLN A 219 -5.89 -0.48 3.88
CA GLN A 219 -5.88 0.96 4.11
C GLN A 219 -7.18 1.38 4.78
N ILE A 220 -7.10 2.28 5.76
CA ILE A 220 -8.27 2.94 6.33
C ILE A 220 -7.96 4.39 6.67
N TRP A 221 -8.85 5.27 6.27
CA TRP A 221 -8.83 6.68 6.60
C TRP A 221 -9.95 7.01 7.59
N VAL A 222 -9.57 7.56 8.74
CA VAL A 222 -10.49 8.00 9.79
C VAL A 222 -10.30 9.49 10.09
N GLU A 223 -11.37 10.16 10.49
CA GLU A 223 -11.38 11.56 10.92
C GLU A 223 -11.93 11.69 12.35
N PHE A 224 -11.61 12.82 13.01
CA PHE A 224 -12.02 13.12 14.38
C PHE A 224 -12.83 14.44 14.40
N PRO A 225 -14.15 14.40 14.15
CA PRO A 225 -14.99 15.59 14.05
C PRO A 225 -15.00 16.44 15.33
N LYS A 226 -15.02 15.81 16.50
CA LYS A 226 -14.96 16.51 17.79
C LYS A 226 -13.68 17.33 17.93
N LYS A 227 -12.55 16.83 17.46
CA LYS A 227 -11.28 17.55 17.47
C LYS A 227 -11.28 18.73 16.50
N ALA A 228 -12.05 18.66 15.42
CA ALA A 228 -12.25 19.78 14.51
C ALA A 228 -12.97 20.94 15.18
N GLU A 229 -13.93 20.68 16.06
CA GLU A 229 -14.63 21.70 16.85
C GLU A 229 -13.67 22.44 17.80
N ASP A 230 -12.76 21.70 18.47
CA ASP A 230 -11.74 22.31 19.34
C ASP A 230 -10.77 23.20 18.53
N ILE A 231 -10.36 22.76 17.34
CA ILE A 231 -9.50 23.54 16.43
C ILE A 231 -10.22 24.80 15.98
N ALA A 232 -11.48 24.70 15.54
CA ALA A 232 -12.26 25.84 15.10
C ALA A 232 -12.46 26.88 16.22
N ALA A 233 -12.74 26.43 17.44
CA ALA A 233 -12.89 27.30 18.60
C ALA A 233 -11.59 28.06 18.95
N THR A 234 -10.42 27.39 18.77
CA THR A 234 -9.10 27.93 19.14
C THR A 234 -8.57 28.89 18.08
N TYR A 235 -8.59 28.48 16.79
CA TYR A 235 -7.84 29.17 15.73
C TYR A 235 -8.70 30.11 14.86
N LYS A 236 -10.04 29.97 14.87
CA LYS A 236 -10.99 30.81 14.12
C LYS A 236 -10.64 30.98 12.63
N LEU A 237 -10.18 29.90 12.01
CA LEU A 237 -9.87 29.86 10.57
C LEU A 237 -11.15 29.96 9.74
N PRO A 238 -11.07 30.49 8.49
CA PRO A 238 -12.22 30.57 7.59
C PRO A 238 -12.82 29.20 7.23
N ASP A 239 -11.95 28.19 7.04
CA ASP A 239 -12.34 26.82 6.73
C ASP A 239 -12.26 25.91 7.97
N ILE A 240 -13.15 24.93 8.04
CA ILE A 240 -13.11 23.90 9.07
C ILE A 240 -11.98 22.93 8.76
N ILE A 241 -11.07 22.71 9.71
CA ILE A 241 -10.01 21.73 9.64
C ILE A 241 -10.42 20.49 10.42
N VAL A 242 -10.57 19.38 9.72
CA VAL A 242 -10.86 18.09 10.35
C VAL A 242 -9.58 17.24 10.34
N PRO A 243 -8.98 17.00 11.51
CA PRO A 243 -7.82 16.12 11.62
C PRO A 243 -8.23 14.66 11.47
N GLY A 244 -7.32 13.83 10.95
CA GLY A 244 -7.56 12.41 10.76
C GLY A 244 -6.27 11.63 10.69
N LEU A 245 -6.41 10.32 10.51
CA LEU A 245 -5.33 9.35 10.36
C LEU A 245 -5.60 8.46 9.16
N LEU A 246 -4.56 8.29 8.35
CA LEU A 246 -4.51 7.27 7.32
C LEU A 246 -3.61 6.14 7.79
N PHE A 247 -4.18 4.96 7.95
CA PHE A 247 -3.45 3.75 8.25
C PHE A 247 -3.28 2.91 7.00
N GLU A 248 -2.08 2.34 6.84
CA GLU A 248 -1.76 1.41 5.77
C GLU A 248 -0.92 0.27 6.34
N THR A 249 -1.22 -0.94 5.92
CA THR A 249 -0.44 -2.11 6.31
C THR A 249 -0.56 -3.24 5.28
N SER A 250 0.37 -4.18 5.35
CA SER A 250 0.37 -5.39 4.55
C SER A 250 0.90 -6.54 5.38
N ASP A 251 0.12 -7.61 5.51
CA ASP A 251 0.60 -8.85 6.09
C ASP A 251 1.41 -9.71 5.10
N THR A 252 1.49 -9.27 3.84
CA THR A 252 2.20 -9.93 2.74
C THR A 252 3.48 -9.23 2.29
N ARG A 253 4.00 -8.26 3.07
CA ARG A 253 5.25 -7.52 2.82
C ARG A 253 5.17 -6.39 1.78
N ASP A 254 4.04 -6.11 1.19
CA ASP A 254 3.95 -5.08 0.15
C ASP A 254 4.16 -3.67 0.73
N CYS A 255 3.79 -3.44 1.99
CA CYS A 255 4.15 -2.23 2.70
C CYS A 255 4.45 -2.47 4.19
N SER A 256 5.04 -1.48 4.84
CA SER A 256 5.19 -1.43 6.29
C SER A 256 3.87 -1.02 6.94
N TYR A 257 3.70 -1.28 8.23
CA TYR A 257 2.65 -0.64 9.00
C TYR A 257 2.95 0.86 9.07
N THR A 258 2.09 1.68 8.49
CA THR A 258 2.21 3.14 8.48
C THR A 258 0.97 3.79 9.05
N CYS A 259 1.16 4.95 9.65
CA CYS A 259 0.08 5.85 10.03
C CYS A 259 0.52 7.28 9.69
N THR A 260 -0.23 7.93 8.83
CA THR A 260 0.04 9.29 8.38
C THR A 260 -1.04 10.23 8.88
N ALA A 261 -0.64 11.36 9.46
CA ALA A 261 -1.58 12.42 9.82
C ALA A 261 -2.21 13.00 8.56
N THR A 262 -3.53 13.11 8.57
CA THR A 262 -4.31 13.68 7.49
C THR A 262 -5.13 14.85 7.98
N TYR A 263 -5.45 15.77 7.07
CA TYR A 263 -6.35 16.88 7.32
C TYR A 263 -7.31 17.01 6.16
N ARG A 264 -8.56 17.27 6.49
CA ARG A 264 -9.52 17.77 5.52
C ARG A 264 -9.85 19.22 5.85
N ILE A 265 -9.65 20.11 4.89
CA ILE A 265 -9.89 21.55 5.00
C ILE A 265 -11.02 21.90 4.02
N GLY A 266 -12.22 22.12 4.54
CA GLY A 266 -13.41 22.12 3.70
C GLY A 266 -13.58 20.80 2.95
N THR A 267 -13.47 20.81 1.62
CA THR A 267 -13.49 19.60 0.76
C THR A 267 -12.09 19.05 0.44
N ARG A 268 -11.02 19.80 0.74
CA ARG A 268 -9.64 19.49 0.35
C ARG A 268 -9.02 18.52 1.35
N LYS A 269 -8.40 17.46 0.86
CA LYS A 269 -7.67 16.46 1.67
C LYS A 269 -6.17 16.66 1.48
N CYS A 270 -5.43 16.76 2.57
CA CYS A 270 -3.96 16.82 2.53
C CYS A 270 -3.32 15.87 3.55
N TYR A 271 -2.07 15.50 3.30
CA TYR A 271 -1.24 14.66 4.16
C TYR A 271 0.04 15.39 4.55
N ILE A 272 0.45 15.25 5.80
CA ILE A 272 1.72 15.81 6.28
C ILE A 272 2.70 14.65 6.48
N ALA A 273 3.55 14.41 5.49
CA ALA A 273 4.45 13.25 5.48
C ALA A 273 5.49 13.25 6.62
N GLY A 274 5.90 14.42 7.10
CA GLY A 274 6.80 14.52 8.24
C GLY A 274 6.20 14.03 9.56
N ASP A 275 4.88 13.88 9.61
CA ASP A 275 4.11 13.45 10.77
C ASP A 275 3.55 12.04 10.54
N SER A 276 4.34 11.17 9.91
CA SER A 276 4.01 9.78 9.70
C SER A 276 4.78 8.86 10.66
N TYR A 277 4.11 7.80 11.08
CA TYR A 277 4.71 6.67 11.78
C TYR A 277 4.91 5.54 10.78
N SER A 278 6.05 4.89 10.81
CA SER A 278 6.30 3.70 10.00
C SER A 278 7.04 2.65 10.80
N ARG A 279 6.60 1.41 10.71
CA ARG A 279 7.22 0.26 11.35
C ARG A 279 7.26 -0.94 10.40
N LYS A 280 8.43 -1.54 10.28
CA LYS A 280 8.58 -2.81 9.57
C LYS A 280 7.97 -3.96 10.40
N HIS A 281 7.47 -4.99 9.73
CA HIS A 281 6.97 -6.23 10.34
C HIS A 281 8.12 -7.10 10.84
N ILE A 282 8.82 -6.65 11.90
CA ILE A 282 9.98 -7.34 12.48
C ILE A 282 9.89 -7.28 14.00
N GLY A 283 10.19 -8.40 14.67
CA GLY A 283 10.20 -8.50 16.12
C GLY A 283 8.81 -8.62 16.74
N THR A 284 8.71 -8.44 18.06
CA THR A 284 7.42 -8.47 18.78
C THR A 284 6.64 -7.20 18.51
N VAL A 285 5.38 -7.34 18.13
CA VAL A 285 4.48 -6.22 17.89
C VAL A 285 3.53 -6.09 19.09
N ASN A 286 3.50 -4.87 19.68
CA ASN A 286 2.56 -4.50 20.73
C ASN A 286 1.73 -3.33 20.22
N VAL A 287 0.40 -3.49 20.18
CA VAL A 287 -0.57 -2.52 19.70
C VAL A 287 -0.50 -1.21 20.51
N GLU A 288 -0.40 -1.29 21.85
CA GLU A 288 -0.30 -0.13 22.72
C GLU A 288 0.95 0.71 22.42
N GLN A 289 2.11 0.04 22.20
CA GLN A 289 3.35 0.75 21.82
C GLN A 289 3.23 1.43 20.45
N ILE A 290 2.50 0.82 19.51
CA ILE A 290 2.21 1.43 18.22
C ILE A 290 1.35 2.68 18.44
N ALA A 291 0.25 2.56 19.17
CA ALA A 291 -0.66 3.67 19.46
C ALA A 291 0.05 4.83 20.17
N ASP A 292 0.86 4.55 21.20
CA ASP A 292 1.66 5.57 21.91
C ASP A 292 2.67 6.27 21.00
N SER A 293 3.29 5.53 20.08
CA SER A 293 4.26 6.08 19.13
C SER A 293 3.58 6.99 18.10
N ILE A 294 2.40 6.60 17.64
CA ILE A 294 1.56 7.42 16.76
C ILE A 294 1.10 8.66 17.51
N LYS A 295 0.56 8.49 18.74
CA LYS A 295 0.09 9.59 19.59
C LYS A 295 1.13 10.70 19.72
N LYS A 296 2.38 10.36 20.06
CA LYS A 296 3.48 11.33 20.20
C LYS A 296 3.71 12.18 18.95
N LYS A 297 3.51 11.60 17.76
CA LYS A 297 3.64 12.31 16.49
C LYS A 297 2.39 13.13 16.15
N VAL A 298 1.21 12.52 16.30
CA VAL A 298 -0.07 13.10 15.92
C VAL A 298 -0.43 14.33 16.74
N TYR A 299 -0.19 14.33 18.06
CA TYR A 299 -0.52 15.51 18.88
C TYR A 299 0.29 16.74 18.50
N ALA A 300 1.57 16.59 18.17
CA ALA A 300 2.37 17.68 17.67
C ALA A 300 1.81 18.26 16.36
N THR A 301 1.20 17.41 15.56
CA THR A 301 0.64 17.76 14.25
C THR A 301 -0.68 18.50 14.35
N TYR A 302 -1.55 18.16 15.32
CA TYR A 302 -2.89 18.77 15.43
C TYR A 302 -2.86 20.27 15.75
N THR A 303 -1.79 20.78 16.33
CA THR A 303 -1.59 22.23 16.53
C THR A 303 -0.83 22.86 15.38
N ARG A 304 0.11 22.16 14.80
CA ARG A 304 1.08 22.67 13.83
C ARG A 304 0.46 23.21 12.55
N LEU A 305 -0.47 22.48 11.93
CA LEU A 305 -1.11 22.95 10.70
C LEU A 305 -2.06 24.14 10.94
N PRO A 306 -2.98 24.11 11.93
CA PRO A 306 -3.80 25.26 12.26
C PRO A 306 -2.99 26.52 12.62
N GLU A 307 -1.93 26.40 13.42
CA GLU A 307 -1.01 27.50 13.74
C GLU A 307 -0.37 28.06 12.48
N ARG A 308 0.12 27.19 11.58
CA ARG A 308 0.71 27.61 10.32
C ARG A 308 -0.28 28.35 9.44
N LEU A 309 -1.50 27.86 9.30
CA LEU A 309 -2.54 28.52 8.51
C LEU A 309 -2.95 29.87 9.11
N CYS A 310 -3.05 29.97 10.43
CA CYS A 310 -3.25 31.26 11.10
C CYS A 310 -2.13 32.25 10.80
N ALA A 311 -0.88 31.80 10.88
CA ALA A 311 0.26 32.66 10.55
C ALA A 311 0.22 33.14 9.09
N LEU A 312 -0.22 32.29 8.16
CA LEU A 312 -0.33 32.64 6.75
C LEU A 312 -1.45 33.65 6.45
N MET A 313 -2.47 33.78 7.29
CA MET A 313 -3.53 34.80 7.15
C MET A 313 -2.99 36.24 7.27
N THR A 314 -1.86 36.43 7.95
CA THR A 314 -1.23 37.74 8.16
C THR A 314 -0.05 38.01 7.21
N VAL A 315 0.18 37.14 6.25
CA VAL A 315 1.27 37.28 5.28
C VAL A 315 0.68 37.77 3.96
N ASP A 316 0.93 39.04 3.62
CA ASP A 316 0.53 39.60 2.32
C ASP A 316 1.48 39.08 1.23
N ILE A 317 0.92 38.68 0.08
CA ILE A 317 1.66 38.14 -1.07
C ILE A 317 1.47 39.10 -2.25
N ASP A 318 2.58 39.72 -2.69
CA ASP A 318 2.62 40.71 -3.75
C ASP A 318 2.74 40.06 -5.15
N ASN A 319 3.39 38.87 -5.20
CA ASN A 319 3.63 38.14 -6.44
C ASN A 319 3.04 36.71 -6.32
N PRO A 320 1.71 36.55 -6.36
CA PRO A 320 1.05 35.30 -6.00
C PRO A 320 1.37 34.14 -6.95
N ARG A 321 1.56 34.40 -8.27
CA ARG A 321 1.89 33.37 -9.25
C ARG A 321 3.29 32.82 -9.04
N GLU A 322 4.26 33.71 -8.87
CA GLU A 322 5.66 33.38 -8.62
C GLU A 322 5.80 32.64 -7.30
N THR A 323 5.08 33.07 -6.27
CA THR A 323 5.04 32.43 -4.97
C THR A 323 4.54 30.98 -5.06
N VAL A 324 3.44 30.74 -5.75
CA VAL A 324 2.90 29.37 -5.96
C VAL A 324 3.91 28.51 -6.71
N CYS A 325 4.45 29.00 -7.82
CA CYS A 325 5.42 28.25 -8.62
C CYS A 325 6.67 27.91 -7.81
N GLY A 326 7.24 28.88 -7.10
CA GLY A 326 8.44 28.68 -6.29
C GLY A 326 8.24 27.69 -5.15
N ILE A 327 7.09 27.77 -4.44
CA ILE A 327 6.74 26.85 -3.36
C ILE A 327 6.58 25.43 -3.90
N LEU A 328 5.84 25.24 -4.99
CA LEU A 328 5.58 23.91 -5.56
C LEU A 328 6.86 23.30 -6.14
N GLU A 329 7.70 24.10 -6.77
CA GLU A 329 9.00 23.65 -7.28
C GLU A 329 9.92 23.21 -6.11
N LYS A 330 9.97 23.98 -5.05
CA LYS A 330 10.73 23.64 -3.82
C LYS A 330 10.19 22.39 -3.15
N ALA A 331 8.87 22.22 -3.12
CA ALA A 331 8.22 21.01 -2.59
C ALA A 331 8.44 19.77 -3.47
N GLY A 332 8.89 19.93 -4.72
CA GLY A 332 9.25 18.83 -5.62
C GLY A 332 8.39 18.69 -6.88
N LEU A 333 7.40 19.56 -7.08
CA LEU A 333 6.60 19.60 -8.33
C LEU A 333 7.32 20.48 -9.36
N LYS A 334 8.25 19.89 -10.12
CA LYS A 334 9.00 20.60 -11.16
C LYS A 334 8.36 20.40 -12.53
N ALA A 335 8.18 21.49 -13.28
CA ALA A 335 7.60 21.47 -14.62
C ALA A 335 8.30 20.49 -15.59
N ASN A 336 9.61 20.34 -15.46
CA ASN A 336 10.45 19.49 -16.31
C ASN A 336 11.04 18.30 -15.55
N SER A 337 10.36 17.78 -14.55
CA SER A 337 10.84 16.60 -13.81
C SER A 337 10.93 15.38 -14.73
N PRO A 338 12.04 14.62 -14.71
CA PRO A 338 12.19 13.41 -15.52
C PRO A 338 11.34 12.24 -15.03
N ARG A 339 10.78 12.32 -13.81
CA ARG A 339 10.05 11.22 -13.15
C ARG A 339 8.88 11.72 -12.30
N GLY A 340 7.96 10.80 -11.99
CA GLY A 340 6.88 11.00 -11.03
C GLY A 340 5.81 12.00 -11.47
N VAL A 341 5.13 12.59 -10.50
CA VAL A 341 4.01 13.53 -10.69
C VAL A 341 4.43 14.72 -11.55
N GLY A 342 5.61 15.28 -11.32
CA GLY A 342 6.12 16.43 -12.07
C GLY A 342 6.33 16.15 -13.57
N LYS A 343 6.70 14.91 -13.95
CA LYS A 343 6.82 14.53 -15.38
C LYS A 343 5.47 14.55 -16.08
N ILE A 344 4.43 14.10 -15.40
CA ILE A 344 3.12 13.87 -16.02
C ILE A 344 2.29 15.15 -16.00
N TYR A 345 2.33 15.89 -14.91
CA TYR A 345 1.40 16.99 -14.65
C TYR A 345 2.08 18.32 -14.37
N GLY A 346 3.39 18.36 -14.09
CA GLY A 346 4.04 19.54 -13.53
C GLY A 346 3.74 20.82 -14.30
N LYS A 347 3.91 20.81 -15.61
CA LYS A 347 3.62 21.99 -16.44
C LYS A 347 2.13 22.32 -16.47
N LYS A 348 1.28 21.32 -16.75
CA LYS A 348 -0.17 21.51 -16.86
C LYS A 348 -0.77 22.05 -15.55
N ILE A 349 -0.41 21.44 -14.42
CA ILE A 349 -0.92 21.85 -13.10
C ILE A 349 -0.49 23.28 -12.78
N LEU A 350 0.77 23.63 -13.04
CA LEU A 350 1.27 24.99 -12.80
C LEU A 350 0.59 26.01 -13.69
N ASP A 351 0.42 25.71 -14.98
CA ASP A 351 -0.28 26.59 -15.93
C ASP A 351 -1.75 26.79 -15.52
N ASP A 352 -2.46 25.71 -15.19
CA ASP A 352 -3.85 25.75 -14.75
C ASP A 352 -3.99 26.55 -13.43
N LEU A 353 -3.16 26.28 -12.44
CA LEU A 353 -3.20 26.95 -11.14
C LEU A 353 -2.88 28.44 -11.28
N CYS A 354 -1.85 28.81 -12.04
CA CYS A 354 -1.52 30.20 -12.30
C CYS A 354 -2.64 30.92 -13.09
N GLY A 355 -3.41 30.19 -13.91
CA GLY A 355 -4.56 30.72 -14.60
C GLY A 355 -5.70 31.15 -13.68
N PHE A 356 -5.86 30.52 -12.51
CA PHE A 356 -6.86 30.88 -11.49
C PHE A 356 -6.42 32.05 -10.61
N ILE A 357 -5.16 32.42 -10.59
CA ILE A 357 -4.65 33.53 -9.79
C ILE A 357 -4.74 34.83 -10.60
N ASN A 358 -5.56 35.76 -10.14
CA ASN A 358 -5.68 37.09 -10.73
C ASN A 358 -4.54 37.98 -10.18
N PRO A 359 -3.58 38.41 -11.00
CA PRO A 359 -2.45 39.23 -10.52
C PRO A 359 -2.87 40.64 -10.06
N ALA A 360 -4.10 41.07 -10.34
CA ALA A 360 -4.63 42.37 -9.90
C ALA A 360 -5.29 42.34 -8.51
N GLU A 361 -5.43 41.16 -7.92
CA GLU A 361 -5.97 40.97 -6.58
C GLU A 361 -4.88 40.80 -5.54
N THR A 362 -5.17 41.21 -4.32
CA THR A 362 -4.29 40.96 -3.17
C THR A 362 -4.59 39.59 -2.57
N TYR A 363 -3.55 38.81 -2.31
CA TYR A 363 -3.65 37.48 -1.71
C TYR A 363 -2.92 37.46 -0.38
N THR A 364 -3.48 36.70 0.56
CA THR A 364 -2.75 36.31 1.77
C THR A 364 -2.02 34.99 1.52
N GLY A 365 -1.05 34.67 2.35
CA GLY A 365 -0.42 33.35 2.35
C GLY A 365 -1.44 32.22 2.57
N TYR A 366 -2.53 32.49 3.30
CA TYR A 366 -3.63 31.55 3.46
C TYR A 366 -4.34 31.27 2.14
N ASP A 367 -4.66 32.29 1.36
CA ASP A 367 -5.31 32.13 0.05
C ASP A 367 -4.43 31.27 -0.89
N ILE A 368 -3.13 31.56 -0.90
CA ILE A 368 -2.15 30.78 -1.67
C ILE A 368 -2.09 29.33 -1.17
N ALA A 369 -2.10 29.11 0.15
CA ALA A 369 -2.14 27.77 0.73
C ALA A 369 -3.38 26.98 0.27
N MET A 370 -4.56 27.62 0.27
CA MET A 370 -5.79 27.00 -0.18
C MET A 370 -5.79 26.67 -1.68
N GLN A 371 -5.15 27.50 -2.50
CA GLN A 371 -4.95 27.20 -3.92
C GLN A 371 -4.04 25.95 -4.10
N ILE A 372 -2.91 25.89 -3.39
CA ILE A 372 -2.00 24.75 -3.44
C ILE A 372 -2.71 23.46 -2.98
N LEU A 373 -3.48 23.51 -1.91
CA LEU A 373 -4.21 22.36 -1.37
C LEU A 373 -5.36 21.89 -2.26
N SER A 374 -5.82 22.70 -3.21
CA SER A 374 -6.86 22.29 -4.17
C SER A 374 -6.31 21.51 -5.38
N LEU A 375 -4.99 21.50 -5.58
CA LEU A 375 -4.36 20.83 -6.73
C LEU A 375 -4.72 19.35 -6.90
N PRO A 376 -4.72 18.52 -5.85
CA PRO A 376 -5.09 17.12 -6.00
C PRO A 376 -6.50 16.90 -6.54
N GLU A 377 -7.41 17.83 -6.25
CA GLU A 377 -8.81 17.76 -6.70
C GLU A 377 -8.98 18.22 -8.16
N MET A 378 -7.99 18.92 -8.72
CA MET A 378 -7.99 19.35 -10.12
C MET A 378 -7.57 18.21 -11.08
N ILE A 379 -7.01 17.14 -10.55
CA ILE A 379 -6.65 15.96 -11.34
C ILE A 379 -7.89 15.11 -11.56
N SER A 380 -8.08 14.64 -12.80
CA SER A 380 -9.21 13.79 -13.17
C SER A 380 -9.27 12.50 -12.32
N SER A 381 -10.48 12.05 -12.01
CA SER A 381 -10.73 10.79 -11.29
C SER A 381 -10.23 9.54 -12.03
N ASP A 382 -9.95 9.66 -13.34
CA ASP A 382 -9.43 8.56 -14.17
C ASP A 382 -7.91 8.39 -14.05
N GLU A 383 -7.27 9.29 -13.32
CA GLU A 383 -5.82 9.24 -13.11
C GLU A 383 -5.43 8.19 -12.07
N LYS A 384 -4.16 7.79 -12.14
CA LYS A 384 -3.64 6.78 -11.20
C LYS A 384 -3.68 7.30 -9.78
N GLN A 385 -4.42 6.63 -8.92
CA GLN A 385 -4.65 7.02 -7.52
C GLN A 385 -3.35 7.36 -6.76
N TYR A 386 -2.27 6.59 -6.98
CA TYR A 386 -0.99 6.85 -6.31
C TYR A 386 -0.36 8.21 -6.66
N LEU A 387 -0.67 8.78 -7.84
CA LEU A 387 -0.20 10.12 -8.24
C LEU A 387 -0.95 11.20 -7.47
N VAL A 388 -2.25 11.02 -7.29
CA VAL A 388 -3.08 11.92 -6.49
C VAL A 388 -2.61 11.93 -5.04
N GLU A 389 -2.36 10.75 -4.45
CA GLU A 389 -1.85 10.63 -3.09
C GLU A 389 -0.46 11.28 -2.93
N THR A 390 0.43 11.07 -3.91
CA THR A 390 1.75 11.72 -3.93
C THR A 390 1.61 13.25 -3.97
N LEU A 391 0.67 13.76 -4.76
CA LEU A 391 0.42 15.19 -4.85
C LEU A 391 -0.16 15.75 -3.55
N ARG A 392 -1.05 15.03 -2.87
CA ARG A 392 -1.58 15.41 -1.54
C ARG A 392 -0.47 15.57 -0.50
N VAL A 393 0.48 14.64 -0.47
CA VAL A 393 1.67 14.73 0.39
C VAL A 393 2.51 15.96 0.04
N LEU A 394 2.77 16.18 -1.23
CA LEU A 394 3.56 17.30 -1.71
C LEU A 394 2.90 18.63 -1.33
N CYS A 395 1.62 18.80 -1.61
CA CYS A 395 0.87 20.01 -1.27
C CYS A 395 0.79 20.24 0.24
N GLY A 396 0.55 19.20 1.04
CA GLY A 396 0.54 19.31 2.50
C GLY A 396 1.88 19.79 3.07
N ASN A 397 3.00 19.27 2.55
CA ASN A 397 4.34 19.71 2.97
C ASN A 397 4.68 21.12 2.50
N ALA A 398 4.17 21.53 1.33
CA ALA A 398 4.39 22.85 0.75
C ALA A 398 3.90 23.98 1.67
N ILE A 399 2.86 23.76 2.47
CA ILE A 399 2.29 24.75 3.38
C ILE A 399 3.28 25.20 4.47
N PHE A 400 4.27 24.37 4.79
CA PHE A 400 5.27 24.68 5.81
C PHE A 400 6.49 25.42 5.28
N LEU A 401 6.58 25.67 3.98
CA LEU A 401 7.66 26.50 3.40
C LEU A 401 7.45 27.97 3.72
N ASP A 402 8.52 28.76 3.68
CA ASP A 402 8.43 30.21 3.85
C ASP A 402 7.92 30.87 2.56
N PHE A 403 6.67 31.34 2.56
CA PHE A 403 6.02 31.92 1.38
C PHE A 403 6.69 33.24 0.96
N LYS A 404 7.19 34.02 1.90
CA LYS A 404 7.90 35.27 1.59
C LYS A 404 9.25 35.05 0.87
N GLU A 405 9.87 33.89 1.05
CA GLU A 405 11.09 33.56 0.29
C GLU A 405 10.84 33.55 -1.23
N PHE A 406 9.62 33.19 -1.64
CA PHE A 406 9.20 33.04 -3.04
C PHE A 406 8.38 34.22 -3.56
N ASP A 407 8.00 35.17 -2.71
CA ASP A 407 7.26 36.38 -3.09
C ASP A 407 8.21 37.42 -3.72
N LYS A 408 8.64 37.14 -4.96
CA LYS A 408 9.60 37.93 -5.71
C LYS A 408 9.10 38.15 -7.13
N ALA A 409 9.39 39.33 -7.71
CA ALA A 409 8.96 39.70 -9.05
C ALA A 409 9.60 38.84 -10.17
N GLU A 410 10.66 38.07 -9.86
CA GLU A 410 11.29 37.16 -10.79
C GLU A 410 11.19 35.70 -10.27
N PRO A 411 10.92 34.71 -11.16
CA PRO A 411 10.81 33.32 -10.75
C PRO A 411 12.14 32.84 -10.16
N VAL A 412 12.07 32.24 -8.96
CA VAL A 412 13.22 31.68 -8.28
C VAL A 412 13.56 30.33 -8.92
N GLY A 413 14.54 30.35 -9.82
CA GLY A 413 15.25 29.16 -10.30
C GLY A 413 14.65 28.47 -11.52
N GLY A 414 15.35 28.53 -12.63
CA GLY A 414 15.37 27.50 -13.69
C GLY A 414 14.15 27.34 -14.57
N GLY A 415 13.65 28.39 -15.20
CA GLY A 415 13.09 28.23 -16.53
C GLY A 415 11.60 27.99 -16.66
N ILE A 416 10.76 28.40 -15.73
CA ILE A 416 9.34 28.63 -16.06
C ILE A 416 9.23 30.03 -16.63
N THR A 417 9.39 30.16 -17.94
CA THR A 417 8.99 31.36 -18.64
C THR A 417 7.47 31.31 -18.74
N LEU A 418 6.78 32.05 -17.85
CA LEU A 418 5.37 32.31 -18.04
C LEU A 418 5.23 33.04 -19.35
N LEU A 419 4.67 32.40 -20.36
CA LEU A 419 4.35 33.07 -21.61
C LEU A 419 3.34 34.18 -21.31
N PRO A 420 3.55 35.41 -21.77
CA PRO A 420 2.51 36.43 -21.65
C PRO A 420 1.26 35.94 -22.39
N VAL A 421 0.12 36.09 -21.75
CA VAL A 421 -1.21 35.79 -22.32
C VAL A 421 -1.50 36.67 -23.52
#